data_1cda9ac7d24df8c4af91af5419391c50
#
_entry.id   1cda9ac7d24df8c4af91af5419391c50
#
_cell.length_a   1.000
_cell.length_b   1.000
_cell.length_c   1.000
_cell.angle_alpha   90.00
_cell.angle_beta   90.00
_cell.angle_gamma   90.00
#
_symmetry.space_group_name_H-M   'P 1'
#
loop_
_entity.id
_entity.type
_entity.pdbx_description
1 polymer ?
#
loop_
_entity_poly.entity_id
_entity_poly.type
_entity_poly.pdbx_seq_one_letter_code
_entity_poly.pdbx_strand_id
1 'polypeptide(L)'
;MAVYQGMDRDIFRSKKEYDGSIIIQIDKVLEYFDLCNEVRVIIDGSPMRQEILSYNKRAARECILNCYCHRDYSRKSNIKIEFFNDRCEILSPGGFYDGLTLEDALNGLQSFRNEKLVKLLFKLGYIENYASGLTRVFNEYKRVNLVSEIRTSLTFFKITLPNINFKAFNHQDKVNGEVNGGVNGEVNNRLDNWISDIVIKLTEPRDADIIQAIGNNPGIKMKELVNILTLKYPKINSNIISKRIKIHNHLIEFKGAPKTGGYYLKKQDQLDKQ
;
A
#
# COMPACT_ATOMS: atom_id res chain seq x y z
N MET A 1 -19.62 2.13 4.67
CA MET A 1 -18.56 1.15 4.34
C MET A 1 -18.96 0.38 3.10
N ALA A 2 -18.01 0.05 2.25
CA ALA A 2 -18.26 -0.70 1.01
C ALA A 2 -17.17 -1.77 0.82
N VAL A 3 -17.55 -2.94 0.30
CA VAL A 3 -16.65 -4.02 -0.09
C VAL A 3 -16.84 -4.24 -1.59
N TYR A 4 -15.77 -4.06 -2.34
CA TYR A 4 -15.76 -4.23 -3.80
C TYR A 4 -15.18 -5.59 -4.19
N GLN A 5 -15.55 -6.06 -5.36
CA GLN A 5 -14.91 -7.18 -6.01
C GLN A 5 -13.88 -6.66 -6.99
N GLY A 6 -12.61 -7.05 -6.82
CA GLY A 6 -11.53 -6.55 -7.65
C GLY A 6 -10.80 -5.34 -7.05
N MET A 7 -10.09 -4.62 -7.90
CA MET A 7 -9.28 -3.45 -7.52
C MET A 7 -9.98 -2.11 -7.82
N ASP A 8 -11.17 -2.16 -8.46
CA ASP A 8 -11.94 -1.02 -8.89
C ASP A 8 -13.31 -0.94 -8.20
N ARG A 9 -14.04 0.16 -8.39
CA ARG A 9 -15.36 0.41 -7.77
C ARG A 9 -16.55 -0.09 -8.58
N ASP A 10 -16.33 -0.98 -9.55
CA ASP A 10 -17.36 -1.37 -10.52
C ASP A 10 -18.39 -2.35 -9.93
N ILE A 11 -17.98 -3.28 -9.08
CA ILE A 11 -18.84 -4.32 -8.53
C ILE A 11 -18.80 -4.30 -7.01
N PHE A 12 -19.97 -4.10 -6.39
CA PHE A 12 -20.14 -4.21 -4.94
C PHE A 12 -20.38 -5.66 -4.53
N ARG A 13 -19.70 -6.12 -3.47
CA ARG A 13 -20.05 -7.32 -2.70
C ARG A 13 -21.00 -6.97 -1.54
N SER A 14 -20.74 -5.83 -0.89
CA SER A 14 -21.51 -5.41 0.28
C SER A 14 -21.40 -3.90 0.47
N LYS A 15 -22.49 -3.30 0.96
CA LYS A 15 -22.51 -1.88 1.36
C LYS A 15 -23.26 -1.76 2.68
N LYS A 16 -22.69 -1.03 3.64
CA LYS A 16 -23.31 -0.69 4.92
C LYS A 16 -23.16 0.78 5.23
N GLU A 17 -24.20 1.38 5.77
CA GLU A 17 -24.22 2.76 6.24
C GLU A 17 -24.61 2.78 7.72
N TYR A 18 -24.00 3.67 8.47
CA TYR A 18 -24.23 3.86 9.88
C TYR A 18 -24.50 5.33 10.16
N ASP A 19 -25.53 5.61 10.93
CA ASP A 19 -25.97 6.94 11.36
C ASP A 19 -26.23 6.99 12.87
N GLY A 20 -26.70 8.11 13.36
CA GLY A 20 -27.01 8.33 14.78
C GLY A 20 -25.77 8.69 15.61
N SER A 21 -25.73 8.16 16.85
CA SER A 21 -24.64 8.47 17.81
C SER A 21 -23.26 8.08 17.28
N ILE A 22 -22.29 9.01 17.36
CA ILE A 22 -20.90 8.78 16.93
C ILE A 22 -20.29 7.57 17.65
N ILE A 23 -20.56 7.38 18.94
CA ILE A 23 -20.04 6.25 19.71
C ILE A 23 -20.56 4.93 19.13
N ILE A 24 -21.86 4.84 18.89
CA ILE A 24 -22.48 3.64 18.30
C ILE A 24 -21.95 3.42 16.86
N GLN A 25 -21.74 4.50 16.10
CA GLN A 25 -21.15 4.38 14.77
C GLN A 25 -19.73 3.80 14.85
N ILE A 26 -18.89 4.29 15.74
CA ILE A 26 -17.51 3.80 15.93
C ILE A 26 -17.51 2.30 16.24
N ASP A 27 -18.33 1.86 17.20
CA ASP A 27 -18.41 0.44 17.59
C ASP A 27 -18.83 -0.44 16.40
N LYS A 28 -19.91 -0.06 15.72
CA LYS A 28 -20.42 -0.82 14.56
C LYS A 28 -19.45 -0.81 13.38
N VAL A 29 -18.72 0.27 13.16
CA VAL A 29 -17.72 0.38 12.09
C VAL A 29 -16.52 -0.49 12.39
N LEU A 30 -16.03 -0.51 13.63
CA LEU A 30 -14.92 -1.38 14.04
C LEU A 30 -15.31 -2.87 13.97
N GLU A 31 -16.51 -3.22 14.45
CA GLU A 31 -17.06 -4.58 14.35
C GLU A 31 -17.14 -5.03 12.87
N TYR A 32 -17.71 -4.19 12.00
CA TYR A 32 -17.84 -4.55 10.59
C TYR A 32 -16.48 -4.56 9.87
N PHE A 33 -15.55 -3.71 10.27
CA PHE A 33 -14.17 -3.77 9.77
C PHE A 33 -13.53 -5.12 10.09
N ASP A 34 -13.68 -5.59 11.33
CA ASP A 34 -13.16 -6.90 11.75
C ASP A 34 -13.81 -8.07 10.97
N LEU A 35 -15.09 -7.98 10.63
CA LEU A 35 -15.77 -8.97 9.78
C LEU A 35 -15.23 -8.98 8.34
N CYS A 36 -14.83 -7.82 7.81
CA CYS A 36 -14.26 -7.68 6.47
C CYS A 36 -12.74 -7.97 6.42
N ASN A 37 -12.10 -8.08 7.58
CA ASN A 37 -10.65 -8.29 7.70
C ASN A 37 -10.33 -9.79 7.61
N GLU A 38 -10.21 -10.30 6.40
CA GLU A 38 -9.98 -11.72 6.11
C GLU A 38 -8.71 -12.25 6.76
N VAL A 39 -8.75 -13.51 7.19
CA VAL A 39 -7.65 -14.22 7.84
C VAL A 39 -7.10 -15.28 6.88
N ARG A 40 -5.81 -15.21 6.59
CA ARG A 40 -5.10 -16.30 5.94
C ARG A 40 -4.50 -17.23 7.00
N VAL A 41 -4.79 -18.51 6.89
CA VAL A 41 -4.24 -19.54 7.79
C VAL A 41 -3.14 -20.30 7.05
N ILE A 42 -1.95 -20.40 7.67
CA ILE A 42 -0.83 -21.19 7.17
C ILE A 42 -0.66 -22.41 8.08
N ILE A 43 -0.64 -23.59 7.47
CA ILE A 43 -0.36 -24.88 8.12
C ILE A 43 0.89 -25.41 7.45
N ASP A 44 2.05 -25.22 8.06
CA ASP A 44 3.39 -25.52 7.50
C ASP A 44 4.08 -26.71 8.19
N GLY A 45 3.31 -27.52 8.93
CA GLY A 45 3.84 -28.65 9.70
C GLY A 45 4.37 -28.27 11.09
N SER A 46 4.33 -26.99 11.46
CA SER A 46 4.57 -26.57 12.85
C SER A 46 3.40 -26.98 13.77
N PRO A 47 3.64 -27.16 15.09
CA PRO A 47 2.56 -27.52 16.02
C PRO A 47 1.44 -26.51 16.11
N MET A 48 1.70 -25.24 15.75
CA MET A 48 0.72 -24.15 15.79
C MET A 48 0.56 -23.53 14.41
N ARG A 49 -0.70 -23.42 13.96
CA ARG A 49 -1.04 -22.70 12.73
C ARG A 49 -0.70 -21.20 12.88
N GLN A 50 -0.31 -20.56 11.79
CA GLN A 50 -0.13 -19.12 11.72
C GLN A 50 -1.37 -18.48 11.12
N GLU A 51 -1.88 -17.44 11.76
CA GLU A 51 -3.02 -16.64 11.28
C GLU A 51 -2.54 -15.24 10.92
N ILE A 52 -2.72 -14.84 9.66
CA ILE A 52 -2.31 -13.54 9.12
C ILE A 52 -3.55 -12.78 8.67
N LEU A 53 -3.85 -11.67 9.33
CA LEU A 53 -4.92 -10.77 8.94
C LEU A 53 -4.56 -9.98 7.68
N SER A 54 -5.55 -9.72 6.83
CA SER A 54 -5.39 -8.86 5.65
C SER A 54 -5.01 -7.42 6.00
N TYR A 55 -5.44 -6.93 7.15
CA TYR A 55 -5.10 -5.59 7.66
C TYR A 55 -4.72 -5.67 9.14
N ASN A 56 -3.68 -4.92 9.55
CA ASN A 56 -3.29 -4.81 10.94
C ASN A 56 -4.42 -4.12 11.74
N LYS A 57 -5.00 -4.82 12.73
CA LYS A 57 -6.14 -4.33 13.53
C LYS A 57 -5.84 -3.02 14.25
N ARG A 58 -4.64 -2.89 14.81
CA ARG A 58 -4.23 -1.69 15.55
C ARG A 58 -4.11 -0.49 14.63
N ALA A 59 -3.50 -0.67 13.46
CA ALA A 59 -3.38 0.36 12.44
C ALA A 59 -4.75 0.80 11.91
N ALA A 60 -5.62 -0.14 11.58
CA ALA A 60 -6.96 0.14 11.08
C ALA A 60 -7.82 0.88 12.12
N ARG A 61 -7.81 0.42 13.38
CA ARG A 61 -8.51 1.09 14.49
C ARG A 61 -8.05 2.53 14.66
N GLU A 62 -6.74 2.78 14.62
CA GLU A 62 -6.17 4.12 14.69
C GLU A 62 -6.67 5.01 13.56
N CYS A 63 -6.62 4.53 12.32
CA CYS A 63 -7.10 5.27 11.14
C CYS A 63 -8.59 5.60 11.23
N ILE A 64 -9.42 4.66 11.68
CA ILE A 64 -10.87 4.85 11.81
C ILE A 64 -11.18 5.89 12.88
N LEU A 65 -10.59 5.79 14.07
CA LEU A 65 -10.79 6.75 15.15
C LEU A 65 -10.33 8.16 14.77
N ASN A 66 -9.17 8.27 14.11
CA ASN A 66 -8.67 9.55 13.59
C ASN A 66 -9.64 10.18 12.59
N CYS A 67 -10.33 9.40 11.75
CA CYS A 67 -11.36 9.92 10.88
C CYS A 67 -12.49 10.61 11.64
N TYR A 68 -12.97 10.05 12.75
CA TYR A 68 -13.99 10.68 13.59
C TYR A 68 -13.47 11.90 14.34
N CYS A 69 -12.25 11.82 14.91
CA CYS A 69 -11.64 12.90 15.67
C CYS A 69 -11.37 14.16 14.84
N HIS A 70 -10.92 13.97 13.59
CA HIS A 70 -10.44 15.05 12.71
C HIS A 70 -11.41 15.43 11.60
N ARG A 71 -12.55 14.70 11.45
CA ARG A 71 -13.58 15.04 10.46
C ARG A 71 -14.00 16.50 10.55
N ASP A 72 -14.15 17.12 9.39
CA ASP A 72 -14.85 18.39 9.26
C ASP A 72 -16.36 18.15 9.20
N TYR A 73 -17.05 18.27 10.36
CA TYR A 73 -18.50 18.05 10.47
C TYR A 73 -19.35 19.13 9.79
N SER A 74 -18.77 20.25 9.36
CA SER A 74 -19.47 21.24 8.55
C SER A 74 -19.71 20.77 7.12
N ARG A 75 -18.95 19.76 6.67
CA ARG A 75 -19.06 19.16 5.34
C ARG A 75 -20.12 18.07 5.33
N LYS A 76 -21.01 18.10 4.32
CA LYS A 76 -22.09 17.12 4.15
C LYS A 76 -21.61 15.73 3.67
N SER A 77 -20.33 15.59 3.33
CA SER A 77 -19.72 14.34 2.87
C SER A 77 -19.50 13.36 4.04
N ASN A 78 -19.62 12.06 3.81
CA ASN A 78 -19.47 11.03 4.83
C ASN A 78 -18.03 10.52 4.92
N ILE A 79 -17.65 9.95 6.08
CA ILE A 79 -16.48 9.07 6.20
C ILE A 79 -16.75 7.84 5.32
N LYS A 80 -15.75 7.43 4.53
CA LYS A 80 -15.84 6.24 3.67
C LYS A 80 -14.73 5.26 4.04
N ILE A 81 -15.09 4.00 4.17
CA ILE A 81 -14.17 2.89 4.33
C ILE A 81 -14.49 1.91 3.21
N GLU A 82 -13.54 1.69 2.32
CA GLU A 82 -13.72 0.96 1.07
C GLU A 82 -12.67 -0.15 0.99
N PHE A 83 -13.13 -1.40 0.93
CA PHE A 83 -12.29 -2.57 0.78
C PHE A 83 -12.23 -2.99 -0.68
N PHE A 84 -11.02 -3.20 -1.16
CA PHE A 84 -10.67 -3.78 -2.45
C PHE A 84 -9.87 -5.06 -2.24
N ASN A 85 -9.62 -5.83 -3.28
CA ASN A 85 -8.82 -7.04 -3.13
C ASN A 85 -7.40 -6.75 -2.64
N ASP A 86 -6.80 -5.66 -3.11
CA ASP A 86 -5.40 -5.27 -2.84
C ASP A 86 -5.21 -4.29 -1.68
N ARG A 87 -6.27 -3.58 -1.25
CA ARG A 87 -6.16 -2.50 -0.28
C ARG A 87 -7.47 -2.16 0.42
N CYS A 88 -7.37 -1.43 1.53
CA CYS A 88 -8.47 -0.70 2.15
C CYS A 88 -8.20 0.80 2.10
N GLU A 89 -9.13 1.58 1.57
CA GLU A 89 -9.10 3.04 1.56
C GLU A 89 -10.02 3.60 2.65
N ILE A 90 -9.49 4.48 3.50
CA ILE A 90 -10.22 5.16 4.57
C ILE A 90 -10.15 6.65 4.30
N LEU A 91 -11.30 7.29 4.05
CA LEU A 91 -11.40 8.69 3.68
C LEU A 91 -12.28 9.44 4.70
N SER A 92 -11.77 10.58 5.18
CA SER A 92 -12.49 11.53 6.04
C SER A 92 -12.63 12.88 5.34
N PRO A 93 -13.81 13.52 5.41
CA PRO A 93 -13.97 14.91 4.98
C PRO A 93 -13.16 15.87 5.86
N GLY A 94 -12.47 16.83 5.21
CA GLY A 94 -11.54 17.76 5.83
C GLY A 94 -10.08 17.25 5.81
N GLY A 95 -9.17 18.14 5.46
CA GLY A 95 -7.73 17.88 5.54
C GLY A 95 -7.18 18.15 6.95
N PHE A 96 -5.88 18.29 7.05
CA PHE A 96 -5.27 18.74 8.31
C PHE A 96 -5.85 20.07 8.78
N TYR A 97 -5.89 20.27 10.09
CA TYR A 97 -6.47 21.44 10.73
C TYR A 97 -5.36 22.38 11.23
N ASP A 98 -5.65 23.69 11.26
CA ASP A 98 -4.77 24.72 11.83
C ASP A 98 -3.36 24.77 11.19
N GLY A 99 -3.31 24.62 9.86
CA GLY A 99 -2.04 24.69 9.12
C GLY A 99 -1.12 23.48 9.30
N LEU A 100 -1.52 22.44 10.05
CA LEU A 100 -0.75 21.22 10.23
C LEU A 100 -0.43 20.58 8.88
N THR A 101 0.82 20.17 8.68
CA THR A 101 1.26 19.42 7.52
C THR A 101 1.34 17.91 7.83
N LEU A 102 1.48 17.09 6.78
CA LEU A 102 1.73 15.65 6.96
C LEU A 102 3.08 15.41 7.68
N GLU A 103 4.09 16.21 7.35
CA GLU A 103 5.41 16.13 7.96
C GLU A 103 5.34 16.44 9.46
N ASP A 104 4.63 17.50 9.86
CA ASP A 104 4.40 17.85 11.26
C ASP A 104 3.70 16.73 12.01
N ALA A 105 2.63 16.15 11.41
CA ALA A 105 1.88 15.05 12.01
C ALA A 105 2.72 13.78 12.18
N LEU A 106 3.62 13.48 11.23
CA LEU A 106 4.57 12.36 11.34
C LEU A 106 5.66 12.60 12.39
N ASN A 107 6.02 13.85 12.62
CA ASN A 107 6.93 14.28 13.70
C ASN A 107 6.25 14.40 15.06
N GLY A 108 4.95 14.10 15.15
CA GLY A 108 4.21 14.02 16.40
C GLY A 108 3.48 15.31 16.80
N LEU A 109 3.41 16.32 15.93
CA LEU A 109 2.59 17.50 16.19
C LEU A 109 1.10 17.15 16.04
N GLN A 110 0.28 17.68 16.93
CA GLN A 110 -1.18 17.45 16.94
C GLN A 110 -1.93 18.76 16.82
N SER A 111 -3.01 18.73 16.05
CA SER A 111 -4.02 19.79 16.01
C SER A 111 -5.40 19.14 15.95
N PHE A 112 -6.29 19.51 16.88
CA PHE A 112 -7.59 18.87 17.03
C PHE A 112 -8.71 19.78 16.53
N ARG A 113 -9.36 19.39 15.44
CA ARG A 113 -10.57 20.06 14.94
C ARG A 113 -11.75 19.91 15.91
N ASN A 114 -11.88 18.76 16.57
CA ASN A 114 -13.02 18.39 17.41
C ASN A 114 -12.57 18.05 18.83
N GLU A 115 -11.95 18.99 19.55
CA GLU A 115 -11.38 18.78 20.89
C GLU A 115 -12.36 18.14 21.88
N LYS A 116 -13.63 18.55 21.89
CA LYS A 116 -14.65 18.00 22.81
C LYS A 116 -14.89 16.52 22.54
N LEU A 117 -14.94 16.13 21.26
CA LEU A 117 -15.09 14.72 20.87
C LEU A 117 -13.84 13.91 21.23
N VAL A 118 -12.66 14.44 20.97
CA VAL A 118 -11.37 13.81 21.34
C VAL A 118 -11.31 13.57 22.85
N LYS A 119 -11.64 14.60 23.68
CA LYS A 119 -11.69 14.46 25.14
C LYS A 119 -12.70 13.41 25.61
N LEU A 120 -13.86 13.32 24.95
CA LEU A 120 -14.87 12.30 25.24
C LEU A 120 -14.35 10.88 24.90
N LEU A 121 -13.80 10.69 23.69
CA LEU A 121 -13.27 9.40 23.24
C LEU A 121 -12.09 8.94 24.10
N PHE A 122 -11.25 9.87 24.55
CA PHE A 122 -10.19 9.58 25.53
C PHE A 122 -10.76 9.09 26.86
N LYS A 123 -11.75 9.77 27.44
CA LYS A 123 -12.39 9.35 28.68
C LYS A 123 -13.08 7.99 28.59
N LEU A 124 -13.60 7.65 27.41
CA LEU A 124 -14.24 6.36 27.13
C LEU A 124 -13.22 5.25 26.79
N GLY A 125 -11.92 5.57 26.72
CA GLY A 125 -10.87 4.59 26.41
C GLY A 125 -10.75 4.20 24.94
N TYR A 126 -11.37 4.97 24.01
CA TYR A 126 -11.23 4.71 22.57
C TYR A 126 -9.87 5.16 22.04
N ILE A 127 -9.31 6.23 22.54
CA ILE A 127 -8.04 6.81 22.08
C ILE A 127 -7.07 7.03 23.24
N GLU A 128 -5.78 7.02 22.91
CA GLU A 128 -4.68 7.37 23.82
C GLU A 128 -4.24 8.81 23.56
N ASN A 129 -3.76 9.49 24.60
CA ASN A 129 -3.38 10.93 24.51
C ASN A 129 -1.94 11.13 24.00
N TYR A 130 -1.46 10.30 23.06
CA TYR A 130 -0.11 10.38 22.53
C TYR A 130 -0.11 10.55 20.99
N ALA A 131 0.67 11.53 20.52
CA ALA A 131 0.83 11.91 19.10
C ALA A 131 1.44 10.84 18.17
N SER A 132 1.37 9.57 18.48
CA SER A 132 2.09 8.50 17.76
C SER A 132 1.23 7.71 16.76
N GLY A 133 -0.03 8.10 16.55
CA GLY A 133 -1.01 7.29 15.81
C GLY A 133 -0.61 7.00 14.38
N LEU A 134 -0.36 8.04 13.56
CA LEU A 134 0.03 7.86 12.16
C LEU A 134 1.39 7.18 12.02
N THR A 135 2.38 7.59 12.78
CA THR A 135 3.72 6.97 12.77
C THR A 135 3.63 5.48 13.12
N ARG A 136 2.75 5.11 14.05
CA ARG A 136 2.49 3.71 14.41
C ARG A 136 1.91 2.93 13.24
N VAL A 137 0.94 3.50 12.50
CA VAL A 137 0.37 2.87 11.30
C VAL A 137 1.46 2.55 10.28
N PHE A 138 2.31 3.53 9.95
CA PHE A 138 3.41 3.31 9.01
C PHE A 138 4.39 2.24 9.50
N ASN A 139 4.75 2.24 10.78
CA ASN A 139 5.67 1.26 11.35
C ASN A 139 5.11 -0.17 11.32
N GLU A 140 3.81 -0.36 11.57
CA GLU A 140 3.17 -1.69 11.48
C GLU A 140 3.24 -2.25 10.05
N TYR A 141 2.99 -1.43 9.03
CA TYR A 141 3.08 -1.87 7.64
C TYR A 141 4.53 -2.04 7.15
N LYS A 142 5.46 -1.21 7.62
CA LYS A 142 6.90 -1.36 7.33
C LYS A 142 7.46 -2.70 7.82
N ARG A 143 6.97 -3.23 8.96
CA ARG A 143 7.40 -4.53 9.49
C ARG A 143 7.08 -5.70 8.57
N VAL A 144 6.06 -5.56 7.71
CA VAL A 144 5.66 -6.56 6.72
C VAL A 144 6.07 -6.16 5.30
N ASN A 145 7.03 -5.23 5.16
CA ASN A 145 7.55 -4.72 3.89
C ASN A 145 6.48 -4.14 2.97
N LEU A 146 5.44 -3.53 3.56
CA LEU A 146 4.39 -2.82 2.83
C LEU A 146 4.41 -1.34 3.23
N VAL A 147 3.89 -0.49 2.34
CA VAL A 147 3.85 0.96 2.55
C VAL A 147 2.40 1.43 2.52
N SER A 148 1.95 2.03 3.63
CA SER A 148 0.69 2.77 3.67
C SER A 148 0.87 4.12 3.00
N GLU A 149 -0.16 4.62 2.31
CA GLU A 149 -0.12 5.89 1.62
C GLU A 149 -1.12 6.87 2.24
N ILE A 150 -0.72 8.13 2.41
CA ILE A 150 -1.62 9.22 2.78
C ILE A 150 -1.71 10.20 1.63
N ARG A 151 -2.95 10.53 1.26
CA ARG A 151 -3.28 11.64 0.37
C ARG A 151 -4.19 12.61 1.10
N THR A 152 -3.84 13.88 1.07
CA THR A 152 -4.60 14.92 1.76
C THR A 152 -4.71 16.17 0.90
N SER A 153 -5.77 16.92 1.13
CA SER A 153 -6.01 18.26 0.58
C SER A 153 -6.76 19.10 1.63
N LEU A 154 -7.12 20.33 1.31
CA LEU A 154 -7.98 21.15 2.20
C LEU A 154 -9.36 20.52 2.46
N THR A 155 -9.81 19.60 1.59
CA THR A 155 -11.18 19.08 1.61
C THR A 155 -11.29 17.63 2.09
N PHE A 156 -10.20 16.87 2.09
CA PHE A 156 -10.21 15.48 2.51
C PHE A 156 -8.86 15.03 3.06
N PHE A 157 -8.91 13.99 3.87
CA PHE A 157 -7.80 13.15 4.28
C PHE A 157 -8.13 11.70 3.89
N LYS A 158 -7.23 11.05 3.18
CA LYS A 158 -7.36 9.63 2.79
C LYS A 158 -6.10 8.87 3.16
N ILE A 159 -6.28 7.73 3.82
CA ILE A 159 -5.22 6.76 4.05
C ILE A 159 -5.55 5.46 3.32
N THR A 160 -4.53 4.87 2.69
CA THR A 160 -4.59 3.59 2.00
C THR A 160 -3.76 2.57 2.76
N LEU A 161 -4.39 1.51 3.21
CA LEU A 161 -3.77 0.37 3.87
C LEU A 161 -3.69 -0.79 2.88
N PRO A 162 -2.50 -1.25 2.47
CA PRO A 162 -2.37 -2.39 1.58
C PRO A 162 -2.84 -3.69 2.26
N ASN A 163 -3.45 -4.60 1.49
CA ASN A 163 -3.82 -5.92 1.96
C ASN A 163 -2.58 -6.81 2.08
N ILE A 164 -2.24 -7.21 3.30
CA ILE A 164 -1.06 -8.03 3.63
C ILE A 164 -1.11 -9.39 2.91
N ASN A 165 -2.31 -9.91 2.70
CA ASN A 165 -2.54 -11.22 2.09
C ASN A 165 -2.74 -11.17 0.56
N PHE A 166 -2.78 -10.00 -0.06
CA PHE A 166 -3.15 -9.85 -1.48
C PHE A 166 -2.30 -10.71 -2.42
N LYS A 167 -0.97 -10.67 -2.28
CA LYS A 167 -0.07 -11.50 -3.10
C LYS A 167 -0.28 -12.99 -2.88
N ALA A 168 -0.54 -13.40 -1.64
CA ALA A 168 -0.72 -14.81 -1.30
C ALA A 168 -2.05 -15.38 -1.82
N PHE A 169 -3.14 -14.63 -1.78
CA PHE A 169 -4.44 -15.07 -2.35
C PHE A 169 -4.38 -15.22 -3.87
N ASN A 170 -3.74 -14.29 -4.57
CA ASN A 170 -3.57 -14.39 -6.02
C ASN A 170 -2.73 -15.59 -6.47
N HIS A 171 -1.89 -16.15 -5.59
CA HIS A 171 -1.16 -17.40 -5.86
C HIS A 171 -2.04 -18.64 -5.70
N GLN A 172 -2.99 -18.66 -4.75
CA GLN A 172 -3.87 -19.80 -4.52
C GLN A 172 -4.93 -19.97 -5.62
N ASP A 173 -5.47 -18.86 -6.15
CA ASP A 173 -6.45 -18.90 -7.25
C ASP A 173 -5.83 -19.44 -8.54
N LYS A 174 -4.52 -19.22 -8.79
CA LYS A 174 -3.80 -19.80 -9.92
C LYS A 174 -3.51 -21.30 -9.75
N VAL A 175 -3.28 -21.75 -8.52
CA VAL A 175 -2.99 -23.18 -8.23
C VAL A 175 -4.27 -24.04 -8.32
N ASN A 176 -5.44 -23.48 -7.98
CA ASN A 176 -6.71 -24.21 -8.03
C ASN A 176 -7.43 -24.15 -9.40
N GLY A 177 -6.96 -23.33 -10.33
CA GLY A 177 -7.52 -23.14 -11.67
C GLY A 177 -6.82 -23.90 -12.80
N GLU A 178 -5.64 -24.46 -12.58
CA GLU A 178 -4.85 -25.16 -13.61
C GLU A 178 -4.38 -26.53 -13.15
N VAL A 179 -5.28 -27.50 -13.19
CA VAL A 179 -4.89 -28.90 -13.45
C VAL A 179 -4.93 -29.08 -14.96
N ASN A 180 -3.97 -28.52 -15.67
CA ASN A 180 -3.40 -28.99 -16.95
C ASN A 180 -2.50 -27.90 -17.56
N GLY A 181 -1.20 -28.22 -17.68
CA GLY A 181 -0.31 -27.62 -18.70
C GLY A 181 0.78 -26.68 -18.18
N GLY A 182 2.02 -27.20 -18.07
CA GLY A 182 3.25 -26.54 -18.52
C GLY A 182 3.95 -25.54 -17.59
N VAL A 183 5.07 -25.99 -17.16
CA VAL A 183 6.36 -25.50 -16.62
C VAL A 183 6.72 -23.97 -16.66
N ASN A 184 5.80 -23.02 -16.92
CA ASN A 184 6.14 -21.59 -17.04
C ASN A 184 5.77 -20.71 -15.82
N GLY A 185 5.07 -21.23 -14.80
CA GLY A 185 4.61 -20.44 -13.64
C GLY A 185 5.68 -20.15 -12.58
N GLU A 186 6.63 -21.04 -12.38
CA GLU A 186 7.66 -20.91 -11.33
C GLU A 186 8.75 -19.88 -11.64
N VAL A 187 9.04 -19.64 -12.91
CA VAL A 187 10.09 -18.69 -13.34
C VAL A 187 9.68 -17.24 -13.11
N ASN A 188 8.42 -16.90 -13.33
CA ASN A 188 7.93 -15.52 -13.15
C ASN A 188 7.84 -15.14 -11.66
N ASN A 189 7.48 -16.06 -10.76
CA ASN A 189 7.37 -15.80 -9.33
C ASN A 189 8.72 -15.54 -8.64
N ARG A 190 9.78 -16.22 -9.07
CA ARG A 190 11.15 -15.99 -8.57
C ARG A 190 11.69 -14.63 -9.02
N LEU A 191 11.37 -14.20 -10.25
CA LEU A 191 11.76 -12.89 -10.79
C LEU A 191 11.08 -11.75 -10.04
N ASP A 192 9.79 -11.84 -9.75
CA ASP A 192 9.03 -10.78 -9.05
C ASP A 192 9.49 -10.59 -7.60
N ASN A 193 9.78 -11.67 -6.88
CA ASN A 193 10.31 -11.61 -5.52
C ASN A 193 11.73 -11.01 -5.48
N TRP A 194 12.59 -11.44 -6.38
CA TRP A 194 13.96 -10.96 -6.48
C TRP A 194 14.04 -9.46 -6.88
N ILE A 195 13.19 -9.01 -7.81
CA ILE A 195 13.07 -7.58 -8.17
C ILE A 195 12.61 -6.77 -6.96
N SER A 196 11.64 -7.26 -6.21
CA SER A 196 11.14 -6.61 -5.01
C SER A 196 12.22 -6.46 -3.94
N ASP A 197 13.05 -7.48 -3.73
CA ASP A 197 14.17 -7.46 -2.78
C ASP A 197 15.26 -6.46 -3.16
N ILE A 198 15.53 -6.29 -4.46
CA ILE A 198 16.46 -5.27 -4.95
C ILE A 198 15.89 -3.87 -4.75
N VAL A 199 14.63 -3.65 -5.14
CA VAL A 199 13.95 -2.34 -5.04
C VAL A 199 13.90 -1.85 -3.60
N ILE A 200 13.70 -2.76 -2.62
CA ILE A 200 13.68 -2.42 -1.19
C ILE A 200 15.04 -1.90 -0.69
N LYS A 201 16.15 -2.36 -1.29
CA LYS A 201 17.50 -1.95 -0.90
C LYS A 201 17.96 -0.62 -1.51
N LEU A 202 17.17 -0.05 -2.44
CA LEU A 202 17.53 1.19 -3.12
C LEU A 202 17.05 2.41 -2.32
N THR A 203 17.95 3.34 -2.11
CA THR A 203 17.69 4.58 -1.35
C THR A 203 16.97 5.65 -2.16
N GLU A 204 17.07 5.59 -3.50
CA GLU A 204 16.49 6.58 -4.41
C GLU A 204 15.23 6.05 -5.09
N PRO A 205 14.05 6.68 -4.90
CA PRO A 205 12.80 6.21 -5.49
C PRO A 205 12.82 6.07 -7.02
N ARG A 206 13.57 6.95 -7.71
CA ARG A 206 13.73 6.89 -9.17
C ARG A 206 14.46 5.65 -9.66
N ASP A 207 15.45 5.18 -8.90
CA ASP A 207 16.22 3.98 -9.23
C ASP A 207 15.35 2.74 -9.08
N ALA A 208 14.55 2.69 -8.02
CA ALA A 208 13.55 1.65 -7.80
C ALA A 208 12.56 1.56 -8.99
N ASP A 209 12.01 2.69 -9.42
CA ASP A 209 11.07 2.73 -10.55
C ASP A 209 11.71 2.33 -11.88
N ILE A 210 12.98 2.70 -12.14
CA ILE A 210 13.74 2.28 -13.33
C ILE A 210 13.93 0.76 -13.33
N ILE A 211 14.40 0.18 -12.21
CA ILE A 211 14.64 -1.25 -12.09
C ILE A 211 13.33 -2.04 -12.21
N GLN A 212 12.28 -1.56 -11.58
CA GLN A 212 10.96 -2.18 -11.68
C GLN A 212 10.39 -2.12 -13.09
N ALA A 213 10.56 -1.00 -13.81
CA ALA A 213 10.12 -0.87 -15.21
C ALA A 213 10.88 -1.84 -16.13
N ILE A 214 12.19 -2.04 -15.93
CA ILE A 214 13.01 -2.99 -16.69
C ILE A 214 12.61 -4.43 -16.32
N GLY A 215 12.38 -4.73 -15.06
CA GLY A 215 11.98 -6.05 -14.59
C GLY A 215 10.63 -6.49 -15.13
N ASN A 216 9.66 -5.58 -15.14
CA ASN A 216 8.31 -5.84 -15.67
C ASN A 216 8.29 -5.92 -17.21
N ASN A 217 9.30 -5.38 -17.89
CA ASN A 217 9.38 -5.34 -19.35
C ASN A 217 10.78 -5.77 -19.82
N PRO A 218 11.17 -7.05 -19.71
CA PRO A 218 12.49 -7.53 -20.14
C PRO A 218 12.74 -7.25 -21.62
N GLY A 219 13.86 -6.61 -21.93
CA GLY A 219 14.20 -6.16 -23.29
C GLY A 219 13.66 -4.78 -23.66
N ILE A 220 13.18 -4.02 -22.69
CA ILE A 220 12.66 -2.66 -22.89
C ILE A 220 13.72 -1.75 -23.50
N LYS A 221 13.32 -0.94 -24.48
CA LYS A 221 14.19 0.05 -25.10
C LYS A 221 14.19 1.37 -24.33
N MET A 222 15.26 2.15 -24.47
CA MET A 222 15.39 3.45 -23.79
C MET A 222 14.19 4.37 -24.04
N LYS A 223 13.66 4.42 -25.27
CA LYS A 223 12.51 5.27 -25.62
C LYS A 223 11.24 4.86 -24.86
N GLU A 224 10.99 3.59 -24.72
CA GLU A 224 9.84 3.03 -23.99
C GLU A 224 9.99 3.27 -22.49
N LEU A 225 11.21 3.09 -21.96
CA LEU A 225 11.53 3.36 -20.56
C LEU A 225 11.33 4.84 -20.21
N VAL A 226 11.72 5.76 -21.08
CA VAL A 226 11.45 7.20 -20.93
C VAL A 226 9.94 7.44 -20.90
N ASN A 227 9.17 6.86 -21.83
CA ASN A 227 7.72 7.05 -21.89
C ASN A 227 7.02 6.58 -20.61
N ILE A 228 7.38 5.41 -20.08
CA ILE A 228 6.80 4.88 -18.84
C ILE A 228 7.12 5.81 -17.66
N LEU A 229 8.37 6.24 -17.53
CA LEU A 229 8.81 7.03 -16.39
C LEU A 229 8.39 8.51 -16.47
N THR A 230 8.11 9.05 -17.64
CA THR A 230 7.64 10.43 -17.82
C THR A 230 6.28 10.67 -17.14
N LEU A 231 5.43 9.64 -17.06
CA LEU A 231 4.15 9.72 -16.33
C LEU A 231 4.32 10.09 -14.86
N LYS A 232 5.40 9.62 -14.22
CA LYS A 232 5.70 9.88 -12.81
C LYS A 232 6.73 11.02 -12.62
N TYR A 233 7.64 11.18 -13.57
CA TYR A 233 8.73 12.15 -13.55
C TYR A 233 8.76 12.99 -14.84
N PRO A 234 8.00 14.10 -14.92
CA PRO A 234 7.84 14.88 -16.18
C PRO A 234 9.14 15.43 -16.77
N LYS A 235 10.20 15.59 -15.97
CA LYS A 235 11.51 16.09 -16.39
C LYS A 235 12.54 14.97 -16.68
N ILE A 236 12.13 13.70 -16.62
CA ILE A 236 13.03 12.58 -16.90
C ILE A 236 13.35 12.51 -18.38
N ASN A 237 14.59 12.13 -18.71
CA ASN A 237 15.04 11.95 -20.09
C ASN A 237 16.06 10.81 -20.17
N SER A 238 16.42 10.42 -21.40
CA SER A 238 17.35 9.33 -21.67
C SER A 238 18.71 9.49 -20.98
N ASN A 239 19.21 10.72 -20.85
CA ASN A 239 20.51 11.00 -20.21
C ASN A 239 20.46 10.72 -18.72
N ILE A 240 19.38 11.12 -18.06
CA ILE A 240 19.16 10.84 -16.62
C ILE A 240 19.05 9.34 -16.39
N ILE A 241 18.23 8.64 -17.18
CA ILE A 241 18.06 7.19 -17.06
C ILE A 241 19.39 6.46 -17.34
N SER A 242 20.13 6.84 -18.38
CA SER A 242 21.43 6.23 -18.70
C SER A 242 22.46 6.40 -17.56
N LYS A 243 22.49 7.55 -16.90
CA LYS A 243 23.35 7.76 -15.73
C LYS A 243 22.98 6.83 -14.57
N ARG A 244 21.68 6.67 -14.30
CA ARG A 244 21.17 5.78 -13.24
C ARG A 244 21.41 4.30 -13.56
N ILE A 245 21.18 3.86 -14.80
CA ILE A 245 21.51 2.50 -15.23
C ILE A 245 23.00 2.20 -15.06
N LYS A 246 23.90 3.17 -15.34
CA LYS A 246 25.35 2.99 -15.10
C LYS A 246 25.71 2.81 -13.63
N ILE A 247 25.04 3.48 -12.71
CA ILE A 247 25.22 3.29 -11.26
C ILE A 247 24.83 1.86 -10.86
N HIS A 248 23.76 1.33 -11.48
CA HIS A 248 23.23 0.00 -11.20
C HIS A 248 23.64 -1.05 -12.25
N ASN A 249 24.81 -0.91 -12.86
CA ASN A 249 25.34 -1.85 -13.87
C ASN A 249 25.56 -3.27 -13.33
N HIS A 250 25.66 -3.43 -12.01
CA HIS A 250 25.69 -4.72 -11.35
C HIS A 250 24.34 -5.46 -11.41
N LEU A 251 23.23 -4.73 -11.54
CA LEU A 251 21.86 -5.28 -11.61
C LEU A 251 21.28 -5.30 -13.03
N ILE A 252 21.73 -4.37 -13.90
CA ILE A 252 21.13 -4.14 -15.24
C ILE A 252 22.17 -4.48 -16.31
N GLU A 253 21.74 -5.20 -17.35
CA GLU A 253 22.53 -5.48 -18.53
C GLU A 253 21.79 -5.04 -19.79
N PHE A 254 22.52 -4.71 -20.84
CA PHE A 254 21.99 -4.45 -22.17
C PHE A 254 22.35 -5.61 -23.10
N LYS A 255 21.36 -6.24 -23.74
CA LYS A 255 21.54 -7.35 -24.68
C LYS A 255 21.13 -6.97 -26.09
N GLY A 256 21.95 -7.32 -27.07
CA GLY A 256 21.70 -7.08 -28.48
C GLY A 256 22.47 -5.89 -29.05
N ALA A 257 22.22 -5.58 -30.35
CA ALA A 257 22.87 -4.46 -31.00
C ALA A 257 22.29 -3.11 -30.52
N PRO A 258 23.02 -1.98 -30.62
CA PRO A 258 22.59 -0.67 -30.11
C PRO A 258 21.21 -0.20 -30.58
N LYS A 259 20.77 -0.58 -31.79
CA LYS A 259 19.46 -0.21 -32.36
C LYS A 259 18.34 -1.21 -32.08
N THR A 260 18.66 -2.49 -31.86
CA THR A 260 17.67 -3.58 -31.74
C THR A 260 17.65 -4.21 -30.36
N GLY A 261 18.68 -3.99 -29.55
CA GLY A 261 18.79 -4.53 -28.18
C GLY A 261 17.92 -3.78 -27.17
N GLY A 262 17.87 -4.34 -25.96
CA GLY A 262 17.10 -3.78 -24.84
C GLY A 262 17.77 -4.05 -23.47
N TYR A 263 17.20 -3.45 -22.44
CA TYR A 263 17.66 -3.60 -21.05
C TYR A 263 16.99 -4.78 -20.38
N TYR A 264 17.78 -5.49 -19.56
CA TYR A 264 17.37 -6.67 -18.80
C TYR A 264 17.94 -6.57 -17.40
N LEU A 265 17.27 -7.17 -16.43
CA LEU A 265 17.89 -7.44 -15.11
C LEU A 265 18.76 -8.69 -15.20
N LYS A 266 19.94 -8.64 -14.58
CA LYS A 266 20.84 -9.81 -14.45
C LYS A 266 20.20 -10.83 -13.53
N LYS A 267 20.31 -12.13 -13.86
CA LYS A 267 19.79 -13.22 -13.02
C LYS A 267 20.58 -13.33 -11.71
N GLN A 268 19.92 -13.76 -10.64
CA GLN A 268 20.50 -13.91 -9.30
C GLN A 268 21.76 -14.78 -9.31
N ASP A 269 21.78 -15.86 -10.11
CA ASP A 269 22.93 -16.76 -10.25
C ASP A 269 24.22 -16.09 -10.82
N GLN A 270 24.09 -14.88 -11.35
CA GLN A 270 25.20 -14.08 -11.88
C GLN A 270 25.70 -13.04 -10.88
N LEU A 271 24.92 -12.73 -9.84
CA LEU A 271 25.28 -11.76 -8.78
C LEU A 271 26.06 -12.43 -7.65
N ASP A 272 25.81 -13.71 -7.39
CA ASP A 272 26.47 -14.47 -6.32
C ASP A 272 27.93 -14.89 -6.69
N LYS A 273 28.39 -14.53 -7.90
CA LYS A 273 29.76 -14.84 -8.41
C LYS A 273 30.71 -13.63 -8.46
N GLN A 274 30.32 -12.49 -7.91
CA GLN A 274 31.18 -11.31 -7.72
C GLN A 274 31.32 -10.98 -6.23
#